data_167735350619f669c504df2c157d3d9d
#
_entry.id   167735350619f669c504df2c157d3d9d
#
_cell.length_a   1.000
_cell.length_b   1.000
_cell.length_c   1.000
_cell.angle_alpha   90.00
_cell.angle_beta   90.00
_cell.angle_gamma   90.00
#
_symmetry.space_group_name_H-M   'P 1'
#
loop_
_entity.id
_entity.type
_entity.pdbx_description
1 polymer ?
#
loop_
_entity_poly.entity_id
_entity_poly.type
_entity_poly.pdbx_seq_one_letter_code
_entity_poly.pdbx_strand_id
1 'polypeptide(L)'
;MTDARFVSEQTPPAGPSDPMAPSDVEFLPVSTSLIRVRVISALIAFAPFLIGALVLALKASEWFWIAVGVLAVLALWTLWLIPRQVKAMGYALAEDEFLIRKGIMFRSLTLIPFGRIQYVEVSEGPIARAFGIAEIKLHTASAETSGTLNGVPSLEAARLRDMLSERGTAELAGL
;
A
#
# COMPACT_ATOMS: atom_id res chain seq x y z
N MET A 1 -54.49 20.10 19.46
CA MET A 1 -53.73 19.38 20.49
C MET A 1 -53.24 18.09 19.88
N THR A 2 -52.08 18.06 19.31
CA THR A 2 -51.42 16.80 18.94
C THR A 2 -49.91 17.08 18.96
N ASP A 3 -49.27 16.64 20.04
CA ASP A 3 -47.85 16.68 20.27
C ASP A 3 -47.14 15.80 19.26
N ALA A 4 -46.43 16.39 18.33
CA ALA A 4 -45.44 15.70 17.52
C ALA A 4 -44.11 15.71 18.29
N ARG A 5 -43.86 14.61 19.03
CA ARG A 5 -42.58 14.32 19.62
C ARG A 5 -41.55 14.10 18.49
N PHE A 6 -40.72 15.09 18.28
CA PHE A 6 -39.44 14.91 17.58
C PHE A 6 -38.63 13.92 18.42
N VAL A 7 -38.64 12.66 18.02
CA VAL A 7 -37.63 11.69 18.45
C VAL A 7 -36.35 12.11 17.73
N SER A 8 -35.53 12.86 18.42
CA SER A 8 -34.13 13.07 18.04
C SER A 8 -33.46 11.70 18.04
N GLU A 9 -33.29 11.16 16.86
CA GLU A 9 -32.48 9.98 16.59
C GLU A 9 -31.03 10.31 17.03
N GLN A 10 -30.73 10.00 18.27
CA GLN A 10 -29.38 10.07 18.81
C GLN A 10 -28.58 8.99 18.09
N THR A 11 -27.81 9.40 17.08
CA THR A 11 -26.71 8.60 16.56
C THR A 11 -25.86 8.13 17.75
N PRO A 12 -25.70 6.82 17.97
CA PRO A 12 -24.91 6.33 19.09
C PRO A 12 -23.52 6.94 19.01
N PRO A 13 -22.94 7.35 20.16
CA PRO A 13 -21.58 7.91 20.17
C PRO A 13 -20.66 6.88 19.55
N ALA A 14 -19.93 7.28 18.52
CA ALA A 14 -18.88 6.49 17.90
C ALA A 14 -17.96 6.00 19.02
N GLY A 15 -17.83 4.69 19.17
CA GLY A 15 -16.85 4.09 20.08
C GLY A 15 -15.45 4.66 19.77
N PRO A 16 -14.44 4.45 20.64
CA PRO A 16 -13.14 5.05 20.47
C PRO A 16 -12.67 4.80 19.05
N SER A 17 -12.63 5.84 18.24
CA SER A 17 -12.20 5.78 16.85
C SER A 17 -10.78 5.22 16.82
N ASP A 18 -10.59 4.07 16.19
CA ASP A 18 -9.24 3.55 15.96
C ASP A 18 -8.48 4.66 15.22
N PRO A 19 -7.38 5.20 15.79
CA PRO A 19 -6.63 6.28 15.15
C PRO A 19 -6.12 5.92 13.75
N MET A 20 -6.19 4.63 13.38
CA MET A 20 -5.80 4.10 12.07
C MET A 20 -7.02 3.81 11.15
N ALA A 21 -8.22 4.09 11.60
CA ALA A 21 -9.46 3.93 10.86
C ALA A 21 -10.43 5.06 11.24
N PRO A 22 -10.32 6.26 10.61
CA PRO A 22 -11.34 7.29 10.76
C PRO A 22 -12.71 6.69 10.41
N SER A 23 -13.70 6.93 11.28
CA SER A 23 -15.03 6.30 11.20
C SER A 23 -15.81 6.67 9.95
N ASP A 24 -15.42 7.75 9.28
CA ASP A 24 -16.18 8.36 8.18
C ASP A 24 -15.61 8.02 6.79
N VAL A 25 -14.59 7.14 6.71
CA VAL A 25 -13.89 6.86 5.46
C VAL A 25 -13.79 5.36 5.19
N GLU A 26 -14.31 4.93 4.04
CA GLU A 26 -14.20 3.55 3.58
C GLU A 26 -12.86 3.29 2.91
N PHE A 27 -12.06 2.38 3.48
CA PHE A 27 -10.77 1.99 2.90
C PHE A 27 -10.92 0.94 1.82
N LEU A 28 -10.49 1.27 0.62
CA LEU A 28 -10.41 0.34 -0.51
C LEU A 28 -9.11 -0.49 -0.40
N PRO A 29 -9.20 -1.81 -0.47
CA PRO A 29 -8.01 -2.67 -0.45
C PRO A 29 -7.25 -2.58 -1.77
N VAL A 30 -5.92 -2.72 -1.73
CA VAL A 30 -5.12 -2.86 -2.95
C VAL A 30 -5.36 -4.22 -3.63
N SER A 31 -5.02 -4.31 -4.92
CA SER A 31 -5.21 -5.53 -5.70
C SER A 31 -4.41 -6.72 -5.14
N THR A 32 -5.06 -7.87 -5.05
CA THR A 32 -4.41 -9.14 -4.66
C THR A 32 -3.33 -9.58 -5.65
N SER A 33 -3.33 -9.05 -6.89
CA SER A 33 -2.26 -9.25 -7.87
C SER A 33 -0.90 -8.77 -7.36
N LEU A 34 -0.87 -7.81 -6.43
CA LEU A 34 0.36 -7.36 -5.78
C LEU A 34 1.06 -8.48 -5.00
N ILE A 35 0.31 -9.44 -4.45
CA ILE A 35 0.89 -10.61 -3.79
C ILE A 35 1.73 -11.41 -4.79
N ARG A 36 1.17 -11.70 -5.97
CA ARG A 36 1.85 -12.46 -7.02
C ARG A 36 3.11 -11.74 -7.51
N VAL A 37 3.01 -10.44 -7.75
CA VAL A 37 4.15 -9.61 -8.16
C VAL A 37 5.26 -9.65 -7.12
N ARG A 38 4.94 -9.44 -5.84
CA ARG A 38 5.93 -9.47 -4.76
C ARG A 38 6.54 -10.87 -4.55
N VAL A 39 5.74 -11.92 -4.65
CA VAL A 39 6.23 -13.31 -4.56
C VAL A 39 7.22 -13.61 -5.69
N ILE A 40 6.87 -13.28 -6.94
CA ILE A 40 7.75 -13.50 -8.10
C ILE A 40 9.04 -12.67 -7.94
N SER A 41 8.94 -11.41 -7.55
CA SER A 41 10.11 -10.55 -7.33
C SER A 41 11.01 -11.10 -6.21
N ALA A 42 10.42 -11.61 -5.12
CA ALA A 42 11.17 -12.24 -4.04
C ALA A 42 11.88 -13.53 -4.51
N LEU A 43 11.20 -14.38 -5.27
CA LEU A 43 11.80 -15.60 -5.84
C LEU A 43 12.97 -15.26 -6.76
N ILE A 44 12.81 -14.28 -7.65
CA ILE A 44 13.88 -13.80 -8.54
C ILE A 44 15.06 -13.25 -7.72
N ALA A 45 14.80 -12.51 -6.64
CA ALA A 45 15.84 -11.96 -5.79
C ALA A 45 16.59 -13.03 -4.98
N PHE A 46 15.89 -14.02 -4.41
CA PHE A 46 16.51 -15.07 -3.59
C PHE A 46 17.17 -16.18 -4.42
N ALA A 47 16.71 -16.45 -5.64
CA ALA A 47 17.20 -17.56 -6.47
C ALA A 47 18.71 -17.54 -6.70
N PRO A 48 19.37 -16.44 -7.11
CA PRO A 48 20.82 -16.43 -7.36
C PRO A 48 21.63 -16.68 -6.08
N PHE A 49 21.16 -16.19 -4.92
CA PHE A 49 21.84 -16.42 -3.64
C PHE A 49 21.70 -17.87 -3.17
N LEU A 50 20.52 -18.46 -3.33
CA LEU A 50 20.29 -19.87 -3.01
C LEU A 50 21.10 -20.79 -3.92
N ILE A 51 21.12 -20.52 -5.23
CA ILE A 51 21.93 -21.30 -6.18
C ILE A 51 23.42 -21.18 -5.88
N GLY A 52 23.91 -19.96 -5.62
CA GLY A 52 25.31 -19.73 -5.26
C GLY A 52 25.71 -20.45 -3.97
N ALA A 53 24.90 -20.34 -2.92
CA ALA A 53 25.13 -21.02 -1.65
C ALA A 53 25.11 -22.55 -1.81
N LEU A 54 24.19 -23.08 -2.61
CA LEU A 54 24.09 -24.51 -2.90
C LEU A 54 25.33 -25.03 -3.65
N VAL A 55 25.81 -24.30 -4.67
CA VAL A 55 27.02 -24.67 -5.41
C VAL A 55 28.24 -24.68 -4.49
N LEU A 56 28.35 -23.69 -3.59
CA LEU A 56 29.44 -23.64 -2.60
C LEU A 56 29.34 -24.77 -1.57
N ALA A 57 28.13 -25.10 -1.12
CA ALA A 57 27.91 -26.23 -0.19
C ALA A 57 28.32 -27.57 -0.81
N LEU A 58 28.09 -27.75 -2.11
CA LEU A 58 28.43 -28.99 -2.81
C LEU A 58 29.94 -29.11 -3.15
N LYS A 59 30.66 -27.98 -3.34
CA LYS A 59 32.04 -27.96 -3.87
C LYS A 59 33.08 -27.52 -2.88
N ALA A 60 32.75 -26.68 -1.89
CA ALA A 60 33.75 -26.02 -1.06
C ALA A 60 33.81 -26.59 0.37
N SER A 61 32.71 -26.60 1.14
CA SER A 61 32.74 -27.02 2.54
C SER A 61 31.34 -27.24 3.07
N GLU A 62 31.23 -28.17 4.04
CA GLU A 62 29.95 -28.49 4.74
C GLU A 62 29.35 -27.28 5.47
N TRP A 63 30.16 -26.31 5.86
CA TRP A 63 29.68 -25.08 6.53
C TRP A 63 28.70 -24.25 5.68
N PHE A 64 28.75 -24.37 4.36
CA PHE A 64 27.83 -23.66 3.46
C PHE A 64 26.40 -24.21 3.51
N TRP A 65 26.16 -25.42 4.03
CA TRP A 65 24.82 -25.91 4.28
C TRP A 65 24.06 -25.06 5.28
N ILE A 66 24.76 -24.46 6.25
CA ILE A 66 24.15 -23.51 7.20
C ILE A 66 23.66 -22.28 6.44
N ALA A 67 24.46 -21.76 5.51
CA ALA A 67 24.07 -20.60 4.69
C ALA A 67 22.84 -20.91 3.82
N VAL A 68 22.77 -22.08 3.20
CA VAL A 68 21.60 -22.55 2.45
C VAL A 68 20.37 -22.61 3.35
N GLY A 69 20.49 -23.19 4.56
CA GLY A 69 19.42 -23.27 5.54
C GLY A 69 18.90 -21.89 5.96
N VAL A 70 19.80 -20.97 6.28
CA VAL A 70 19.43 -19.59 6.67
C VAL A 70 18.71 -18.86 5.52
N LEU A 71 19.26 -18.93 4.30
CA LEU A 71 18.63 -18.29 3.13
C LEU A 71 17.26 -18.90 2.82
N ALA A 72 17.10 -20.20 2.94
CA ALA A 72 15.82 -20.86 2.74
C ALA A 72 14.78 -20.42 3.79
N VAL A 73 15.17 -20.34 5.05
CA VAL A 73 14.29 -19.85 6.14
C VAL A 73 13.88 -18.39 5.89
N LEU A 74 14.83 -17.52 5.50
CA LEU A 74 14.54 -16.13 5.18
C LEU A 74 13.59 -15.97 3.97
N ALA A 75 13.78 -16.79 2.93
CA ALA A 75 12.91 -16.80 1.78
C ALA A 75 11.49 -17.25 2.16
N LEU A 76 11.34 -18.34 2.91
CA LEU A 76 10.04 -18.83 3.39
C LEU A 76 9.35 -17.81 4.30
N TRP A 77 10.10 -17.18 5.20
CA TRP A 77 9.59 -16.10 6.06
C TRP A 77 9.07 -14.93 5.25
N THR A 78 9.84 -14.48 4.25
CA THR A 78 9.43 -13.39 3.35
C THR A 78 8.17 -13.74 2.58
N LEU A 79 8.09 -14.95 2.00
CA LEU A 79 6.93 -15.44 1.27
C LEU A 79 5.67 -15.51 2.15
N TRP A 80 5.81 -15.92 3.39
CA TRP A 80 4.71 -15.97 4.36
C TRP A 80 4.24 -14.56 4.78
N LEU A 81 5.15 -13.59 4.84
CA LEU A 81 4.85 -12.23 5.27
C LEU A 81 4.16 -11.40 4.17
N ILE A 82 4.51 -11.63 2.89
CA ILE A 82 3.98 -10.87 1.74
C ILE A 82 2.44 -10.79 1.73
N PRO A 83 1.67 -11.90 1.77
CA PRO A 83 0.22 -11.82 1.68
C PRO A 83 -0.41 -11.07 2.87
N ARG A 84 0.20 -11.15 4.04
CA ARG A 84 -0.24 -10.42 5.23
C ARG A 84 -0.04 -8.91 5.05
N GLN A 85 1.13 -8.50 4.54
CA GLN A 85 1.43 -7.09 4.28
C GLN A 85 0.47 -6.49 3.25
N VAL A 86 0.22 -7.19 2.15
CA VAL A 86 -0.66 -6.71 1.09
C VAL A 86 -2.10 -6.54 1.59
N LYS A 87 -2.61 -7.50 2.35
CA LYS A 87 -3.97 -7.40 2.93
C LYS A 87 -4.13 -6.27 3.94
N ALA A 88 -3.04 -5.82 4.55
CA ALA A 88 -3.05 -4.70 5.48
C ALA A 88 -2.86 -3.33 4.80
N MET A 89 -2.71 -3.31 3.47
CA MET A 89 -2.61 -2.07 2.70
C MET A 89 -3.98 -1.66 2.18
N GLY A 90 -4.26 -0.37 2.26
CA GLY A 90 -5.48 0.21 1.71
C GLY A 90 -5.32 1.71 1.50
N TYR A 91 -6.22 2.28 0.74
CA TYR A 91 -6.29 3.71 0.51
C TYR A 91 -7.74 4.18 0.58
N ALA A 92 -7.93 5.45 0.83
CA ALA A 92 -9.24 6.05 0.88
C ALA A 92 -9.19 7.50 0.37
N LEU A 93 -10.30 7.94 -0.19
CA LEU A 93 -10.51 9.32 -0.59
C LEU A 93 -11.49 9.95 0.40
N ALA A 94 -11.03 10.95 1.15
CA ALA A 94 -11.88 11.83 1.92
C ALA A 94 -12.23 13.09 1.12
N GLU A 95 -12.95 14.03 1.72
CA GLU A 95 -13.36 15.26 1.02
C GLU A 95 -12.15 16.09 0.60
N ASP A 96 -11.19 16.31 1.51
CA ASP A 96 -10.06 17.23 1.32
C ASP A 96 -8.69 16.53 1.32
N GLU A 97 -8.66 15.21 1.56
CA GLU A 97 -7.39 14.49 1.71
C GLU A 97 -7.42 13.06 1.15
N PHE A 98 -6.25 12.60 0.74
CA PHE A 98 -6.00 11.22 0.35
C PHE A 98 -5.31 10.45 1.48
N LEU A 99 -5.90 9.33 1.87
CA LEU A 99 -5.40 8.52 2.96
C LEU A 99 -4.75 7.24 2.43
N ILE A 100 -3.57 6.93 2.95
CA ILE A 100 -2.86 5.68 2.63
C ILE A 100 -2.57 4.96 3.94
N ARG A 101 -3.12 3.76 4.09
CA ARG A 101 -2.86 2.89 5.23
C ARG A 101 -1.93 1.75 4.82
N LYS A 102 -0.87 1.51 5.63
CA LYS A 102 0.12 0.44 5.41
C LYS A 102 0.53 -0.20 6.72
N GLY A 103 1.01 -1.44 6.61
CA GLY A 103 1.73 -2.13 7.67
C GLY A 103 0.89 -3.04 8.54
N ILE A 104 1.55 -4.09 9.08
CA ILE A 104 0.99 -5.08 10.00
C ILE A 104 1.53 -4.86 11.40
N MET A 105 2.85 -4.90 11.57
CA MET A 105 3.54 -4.67 12.85
C MET A 105 3.69 -3.18 13.13
N PHE A 106 4.19 -2.44 12.15
CA PHE A 106 4.26 -0.98 12.20
C PHE A 106 3.18 -0.45 11.27
N ARG A 107 2.06 -0.05 11.87
CA ARG A 107 0.94 0.54 11.13
C ARG A 107 1.25 2.01 10.90
N SER A 108 1.10 2.46 9.67
CA SER A 108 1.19 3.87 9.31
C SER A 108 -0.06 4.29 8.55
N LEU A 109 -0.59 5.44 8.90
CA LEU A 109 -1.64 6.14 8.19
C LEU A 109 -1.03 7.47 7.72
N THR A 110 -0.96 7.66 6.41
CA THR A 110 -0.46 8.89 5.82
C THR A 110 -1.66 9.64 5.24
N LEU A 111 -1.87 10.86 5.73
CA LEU A 111 -2.89 11.78 5.25
C LEU A 111 -2.22 12.81 4.36
N ILE A 112 -2.72 12.98 3.15
CA ILE A 112 -2.14 13.87 2.15
C ILE A 112 -3.24 14.81 1.67
N PRO A 113 -3.29 16.08 2.17
CA PRO A 113 -4.23 17.09 1.69
C PRO A 113 -4.02 17.34 0.18
N PHE A 114 -5.11 17.44 -0.59
CA PHE A 114 -5.03 17.62 -2.05
C PHE A 114 -4.26 18.88 -2.42
N GLY A 115 -4.42 19.97 -1.71
CA GLY A 115 -3.71 21.23 -1.94
C GLY A 115 -2.19 21.18 -1.67
N ARG A 116 -1.66 20.10 -1.10
CA ARG A 116 -0.22 19.87 -0.93
C ARG A 116 0.41 18.99 -2.00
N ILE A 117 -0.39 18.39 -2.87
CA ILE A 117 0.09 17.53 -3.95
C ILE A 117 0.68 18.41 -5.05
N GLN A 118 1.97 18.23 -5.33
CA GLN A 118 2.63 18.94 -6.43
C GLN A 118 2.45 18.21 -7.76
N TYR A 119 2.63 16.91 -7.75
CA TYR A 119 2.38 16.04 -8.92
C TYR A 119 2.18 14.59 -8.49
N VAL A 120 1.51 13.87 -9.37
CA VAL A 120 1.22 12.43 -9.21
C VAL A 120 1.99 11.66 -10.28
N GLU A 121 2.84 10.75 -9.83
CA GLU A 121 3.59 9.85 -10.71
C GLU A 121 2.94 8.47 -10.70
N VAL A 122 2.70 7.90 -11.87
CA VAL A 122 2.25 6.51 -12.03
C VAL A 122 3.33 5.72 -12.73
N SER A 123 3.78 4.64 -12.13
CA SER A 123 4.81 3.77 -12.68
C SER A 123 4.39 2.30 -12.68
N GLU A 124 4.83 1.58 -13.71
CA GLU A 124 4.58 0.15 -13.86
C GLU A 124 5.91 -0.56 -14.10
N GLY A 125 6.35 -1.36 -13.14
CA GLY A 125 7.48 -2.26 -13.36
C GLY A 125 7.09 -3.41 -14.31
N PRO A 126 8.08 -4.11 -14.92
CA PRO A 126 7.82 -5.13 -15.93
C PRO A 126 6.91 -6.26 -15.42
N ILE A 127 7.10 -6.71 -14.18
CA ILE A 127 6.26 -7.75 -13.57
C ILE A 127 4.88 -7.17 -13.22
N ALA A 128 4.81 -5.97 -12.65
CA ALA A 128 3.57 -5.30 -12.29
C ALA A 128 2.67 -5.10 -13.51
N ARG A 129 3.25 -4.66 -14.64
CA ARG A 129 2.57 -4.50 -15.93
C ARG A 129 1.97 -5.81 -16.43
N ALA A 130 2.69 -6.94 -16.32
CA ALA A 130 2.19 -8.24 -16.71
C ALA A 130 0.95 -8.69 -15.91
N PHE A 131 0.81 -8.18 -14.68
CA PHE A 131 -0.34 -8.43 -13.79
C PHE A 131 -1.37 -7.30 -13.77
N GLY A 132 -1.22 -6.27 -14.62
CA GLY A 132 -2.15 -5.15 -14.78
C GLY A 132 -2.27 -4.28 -13.53
N ILE A 133 -1.18 -4.09 -12.78
CA ILE A 133 -1.13 -3.23 -11.61
C ILE A 133 -0.02 -2.18 -11.73
N ALA A 134 -0.28 -1.01 -11.13
CA ALA A 134 0.61 0.13 -11.09
C ALA A 134 0.96 0.54 -9.66
N GLU A 135 1.98 1.37 -9.56
CA GLU A 135 2.36 2.11 -8.37
C GLU A 135 2.03 3.59 -8.59
N ILE A 136 1.40 4.20 -7.59
CA ILE A 136 1.13 5.65 -7.57
C ILE A 136 2.01 6.28 -6.52
N LYS A 137 2.79 7.30 -6.90
CA LYS A 137 3.56 8.13 -6.00
C LYS A 137 3.00 9.54 -5.97
N LEU A 138 2.71 10.01 -4.79
CA LEU A 138 2.24 11.36 -4.53
C LEU A 138 3.43 12.18 -4.05
N HIS A 139 3.82 13.17 -4.83
CA HIS A 139 4.89 14.08 -4.50
C HIS A 139 4.31 15.37 -3.91
N THR A 140 4.77 15.73 -2.71
CA THR A 140 4.41 16.96 -2.02
C THR A 140 5.65 17.81 -1.79
N ALA A 141 5.48 19.05 -1.36
CA ALA A 141 6.59 19.97 -1.08
C ALA A 141 7.54 19.45 0.03
N SER A 142 7.04 18.57 0.90
CA SER A 142 7.86 17.92 1.95
C SER A 142 7.99 16.42 1.65
N ALA A 143 9.20 15.91 1.69
CA ALA A 143 9.46 14.48 1.51
C ALA A 143 8.76 13.60 2.56
N GLU A 144 8.54 14.13 3.76
CA GLU A 144 7.88 13.42 4.87
C GLU A 144 6.39 13.17 4.62
N THR A 145 5.72 14.04 3.84
CA THR A 145 4.31 13.92 3.49
C THR A 145 4.08 13.21 2.16
N SER A 146 5.14 12.85 1.43
CA SER A 146 5.05 12.09 0.20
C SER A 146 4.51 10.68 0.46
N GLY A 147 3.61 10.21 -0.41
CA GLY A 147 2.98 8.91 -0.26
C GLY A 147 3.20 8.01 -1.46
N THR A 148 3.35 6.71 -1.24
CA THR A 148 3.43 5.71 -2.30
C THR A 148 2.35 4.66 -2.09
N LEU A 149 1.54 4.39 -3.10
CA LEU A 149 0.51 3.36 -3.10
C LEU A 149 0.83 2.32 -4.17
N ASN A 150 1.10 1.09 -3.75
CA ASN A 150 1.44 -0.02 -4.64
C ASN A 150 0.23 -0.93 -4.87
N GLY A 151 0.13 -1.50 -6.09
CA GLY A 151 -0.84 -2.55 -6.37
C GLY A 151 -2.23 -2.06 -6.70
N VAL A 152 -2.34 -0.87 -7.25
CA VAL A 152 -3.58 -0.35 -7.83
C VAL A 152 -3.76 -0.93 -9.23
N PRO A 153 -4.95 -1.40 -9.63
CA PRO A 153 -5.21 -1.77 -11.03
C PRO A 153 -4.86 -0.64 -11.98
N SER A 154 -4.17 -0.92 -13.10
CA SER A 154 -3.63 0.12 -13.99
C SER A 154 -4.68 1.13 -14.49
N LEU A 155 -5.90 0.65 -14.78
CA LEU A 155 -7.00 1.52 -15.20
C LEU A 155 -7.45 2.47 -14.06
N GLU A 156 -7.48 1.96 -12.84
CA GLU A 156 -7.86 2.74 -11.66
C GLU A 156 -6.74 3.72 -11.28
N ALA A 157 -5.49 3.32 -11.45
CA ALA A 157 -4.34 4.20 -11.23
C ALA A 157 -4.36 5.41 -12.16
N ALA A 158 -4.76 5.23 -13.42
CA ALA A 158 -4.93 6.34 -14.36
C ALA A 158 -6.05 7.30 -13.91
N ARG A 159 -7.20 6.76 -13.49
CA ARG A 159 -8.32 7.56 -12.96
C ARG A 159 -7.95 8.33 -11.70
N LEU A 160 -7.28 7.65 -10.77
CA LEU A 160 -6.81 8.28 -9.53
C LEU A 160 -5.81 9.41 -9.81
N ARG A 161 -4.86 9.19 -10.72
CA ARG A 161 -3.91 10.23 -11.13
C ARG A 161 -4.63 11.47 -11.64
N ASP A 162 -5.58 11.30 -12.57
CA ASP A 162 -6.29 12.42 -13.19
C ASP A 162 -7.12 13.17 -12.13
N MET A 163 -7.87 12.45 -11.30
CA MET A 163 -8.67 13.01 -10.20
C MET A 163 -7.81 13.77 -9.17
N LEU A 164 -6.70 13.18 -8.74
CA LEU A 164 -5.82 13.77 -7.73
C LEU A 164 -5.12 15.03 -8.28
N SER A 165 -4.74 15.01 -9.57
CA SER A 165 -4.16 16.18 -10.24
C SER A 165 -5.16 17.33 -10.40
N GLU A 166 -6.40 16.99 -10.74
CA GLU A 166 -7.48 17.98 -10.88
C GLU A 166 -7.82 18.64 -9.53
N ARG A 167 -8.03 17.82 -8.48
CA ARG A 167 -8.32 18.33 -7.13
C ARG A 167 -7.16 19.15 -6.55
N GLY A 168 -5.91 18.68 -6.73
CA GLY A 168 -4.74 19.43 -6.28
C GLY A 168 -4.63 20.79 -6.95
N THR A 169 -4.95 20.88 -8.24
CA THR A 169 -4.93 22.15 -8.98
C THR A 169 -6.08 23.09 -8.55
N ALA A 170 -7.28 22.54 -8.33
CA ALA A 170 -8.45 23.31 -7.90
C ALA A 170 -8.22 23.95 -6.51
N GLU A 171 -7.71 23.20 -5.55
CA GLU A 171 -7.38 23.73 -4.22
C GLU A 171 -6.27 24.79 -4.25
N LEU A 172 -5.22 24.57 -5.06
CA LEU A 172 -4.16 25.57 -5.23
C LEU A 172 -4.68 26.87 -5.87
N ALA A 173 -5.72 26.80 -6.71
CA ALA A 173 -6.35 27.95 -7.32
C ALA A 173 -7.34 28.68 -6.38
N GLY A 174 -7.63 28.12 -5.20
CA GLY A 174 -8.57 28.71 -4.23
C GLY A 174 -10.04 28.64 -4.65
N LEU A 175 -10.39 27.64 -5.47
CA LEU A 175 -11.75 27.39 -5.97
C LEU A 175 -12.43 26.31 -5.16
#